data_45da36f108377427591c42fd0f2e5428
#
_entry.id   45da36f108377427591c42fd0f2e5428
#
_cell.length_a   1.000
_cell.length_b   1.000
_cell.length_c   1.000
_cell.angle_alpha   90.00
_cell.angle_beta   90.00
_cell.angle_gamma   90.00
#
_symmetry.space_group_name_H-M   'P 1'
#
loop_
_entity.id
_entity.type
_entity.pdbx_description
1 polymer ?
#
loop_
_entity_poly.entity_id
_entity_poly.type
_entity_poly.pdbx_seq_one_letter_code
_entity_poly.pdbx_strand_id
1 'polypeptide(L)'
;ELNTLWQEVGLGSFCNGLFKLINPSDYQDVINSCFEKEDDQSFLPFMCTAFGDLFAYVKNPRLNNYVVYLNVRYGTYLILPANLRAIFNKVMVNESFLKGWFDLENYPVIQEKLGTPDYDECFGYSLLLALGGSEDIENIKIVKTIPYIDICTQTIGEFEVADKW
;
A
#
# COMPACT_ATOMS: atom_id res chain seq x y z
N GLU A 1 15.20 8.29 9.96
CA GLU A 1 13.79 8.20 10.42
C GLU A 1 13.22 6.79 10.27
N LEU A 2 13.26 6.15 9.08
CA LEU A 2 12.73 4.78 8.90
C LEU A 2 13.47 3.74 9.76
N ASN A 3 14.78 3.79 9.82
CA ASN A 3 15.55 2.87 10.68
C ASN A 3 15.16 3.00 12.16
N THR A 4 14.92 4.21 12.63
CA THR A 4 14.44 4.47 13.99
C THR A 4 13.04 3.87 14.18
N LEU A 5 12.16 4.05 13.20
CA LEU A 5 10.81 3.48 13.24
C LEU A 5 10.85 1.95 13.38
N TRP A 6 11.65 1.26 12.56
CA TRP A 6 11.79 -0.20 12.66
C TRP A 6 12.45 -0.66 13.95
N GLN A 7 13.40 0.11 14.51
CA GLN A 7 14.04 -0.21 15.78
C GLN A 7 13.10 -0.03 16.97
N GLU A 8 12.24 0.99 16.95
CA GLU A 8 11.34 1.33 18.05
C GLU A 8 10.03 0.54 18.00
N VAL A 9 9.46 0.36 16.80
CA VAL A 9 8.14 -0.26 16.60
C VAL A 9 8.25 -1.72 16.16
N GLY A 10 9.31 -2.07 15.41
CA GLY A 10 9.50 -3.38 14.82
C GLY A 10 8.66 -3.57 13.55
N LEU A 11 8.70 -4.79 13.01
CA LEU A 11 7.79 -5.22 11.94
C LEU A 11 6.48 -5.71 12.56
N GLY A 12 5.36 -5.43 11.92
CA GLY A 12 4.07 -5.88 12.42
C GLY A 12 2.90 -5.00 11.99
N SER A 13 1.72 -5.39 12.44
CA SER A 13 0.46 -4.71 12.13
C SER A 13 0.07 -3.71 13.21
N PHE A 14 -0.56 -2.61 12.82
CA PHE A 14 -1.11 -1.58 13.69
C PHE A 14 -2.43 -1.02 13.15
N CYS A 15 -3.11 -0.16 13.90
CA CYS A 15 -4.45 0.31 13.58
C CYS A 15 -5.43 -0.86 13.29
N ASN A 16 -5.49 -1.81 14.22
CA ASN A 16 -6.33 -3.01 14.11
C ASN A 16 -6.06 -3.84 12.83
N GLY A 17 -4.81 -3.86 12.35
CA GLY A 17 -4.41 -4.61 11.15
C GLY A 17 -4.55 -3.85 9.83
N LEU A 18 -5.07 -2.61 9.85
CA LEU A 18 -5.22 -1.80 8.63
C LEU A 18 -3.88 -1.49 7.97
N PHE A 19 -2.82 -1.31 8.76
CA PHE A 19 -1.46 -1.04 8.29
C PHE A 19 -0.46 -2.04 8.85
N LYS A 20 0.58 -2.30 8.08
CA LYS A 20 1.67 -3.20 8.41
C LYS A 20 3.01 -2.54 8.08
N LEU A 21 3.92 -2.46 9.06
CA LEU A 21 5.32 -2.17 8.78
C LEU A 21 5.97 -3.41 8.21
N ILE A 22 6.53 -3.31 7.02
CA ILE A 22 7.05 -4.43 6.24
C ILE A 22 8.57 -4.43 6.18
N ASN A 23 9.14 -5.61 5.92
CA ASN A 23 10.55 -5.74 5.58
C ASN A 23 10.75 -5.30 4.11
N PRO A 24 11.54 -4.26 3.84
CA PRO A 24 11.74 -3.76 2.48
C PRO A 24 12.24 -4.80 1.49
N SER A 25 13.08 -5.73 1.95
CA SER A 25 13.69 -6.74 1.08
C SER A 25 12.66 -7.67 0.44
N ASP A 26 11.56 -7.94 1.14
CA ASP A 26 10.54 -8.88 0.67
C ASP A 26 9.67 -8.27 -0.44
N TYR A 27 9.60 -6.93 -0.50
CA TYR A 27 8.73 -6.19 -1.42
C TYR A 27 9.49 -5.47 -2.54
N GLN A 28 10.81 -5.61 -2.62
CA GLN A 28 11.63 -4.84 -3.56
C GLN A 28 11.30 -5.18 -5.03
N ASP A 29 11.07 -6.45 -5.33
CA ASP A 29 10.79 -6.88 -6.69
C ASP A 29 9.41 -6.42 -7.16
N VAL A 30 8.39 -6.55 -6.31
CA VAL A 30 7.03 -6.13 -6.67
C VAL A 30 6.90 -4.62 -6.81
N ILE A 31 7.61 -3.81 -6.01
CA ILE A 31 7.55 -2.36 -6.17
C ILE A 31 8.19 -1.89 -7.47
N ASN A 32 9.24 -2.55 -7.92
CA ASN A 32 9.88 -2.26 -9.21
C ASN A 32 8.95 -2.58 -10.40
N SER A 33 7.95 -3.43 -10.21
CA SER A 33 6.93 -3.75 -11.22
C SER A 33 5.76 -2.77 -11.24
N CYS A 34 5.49 -2.12 -10.09
CA CYS A 34 4.37 -1.17 -9.96
C CYS A 34 4.70 0.24 -10.47
N PHE A 35 5.94 0.63 -10.41
CA PHE A 35 6.35 2.02 -10.60
C PHE A 35 7.69 2.09 -11.33
N GLU A 36 7.70 2.72 -12.48
CA GLU A 36 8.92 2.95 -13.25
C GLU A 36 9.80 3.97 -12.54
N LYS A 37 11.03 3.58 -12.27
CA LYS A 37 12.01 4.47 -11.63
C LYS A 37 12.92 5.11 -12.68
N GLU A 38 13.28 6.35 -12.46
CA GLU A 38 14.42 6.96 -13.15
C GLU A 38 15.73 6.33 -12.67
N ASP A 39 16.74 6.28 -13.52
CA ASP A 39 18.00 5.56 -13.31
C ASP A 39 18.69 5.82 -11.96
N ASP A 40 18.52 7.01 -11.39
CA ASP A 40 19.20 7.43 -10.15
C ASP A 40 18.31 7.30 -8.89
N GLN A 41 17.05 6.85 -9.04
CA GLN A 41 16.13 6.72 -7.91
C GLN A 41 16.26 5.38 -7.22
N SER A 42 16.08 5.37 -5.91
CA SER A 42 15.96 4.15 -5.14
C SER A 42 14.67 4.14 -4.33
N PHE A 43 13.96 3.01 -4.38
CA PHE A 43 12.73 2.78 -3.64
C PHE A 43 13.01 1.94 -2.40
N LEU A 44 12.38 2.34 -1.29
CA LEU A 44 12.41 1.61 -0.05
C LEU A 44 10.97 1.41 0.43
N PRO A 45 10.31 0.30 0.06
CA PRO A 45 8.99 -0.03 0.58
C PRO A 45 9.07 -0.20 2.09
N PHE A 46 8.16 0.40 2.84
CA PHE A 46 8.23 0.37 4.30
C PHE A 46 6.90 0.01 4.98
N MET A 47 5.79 0.17 4.28
CA MET A 47 4.47 -0.09 4.83
C MET A 47 3.51 -0.60 3.77
N CYS A 48 2.62 -1.50 4.18
CA CYS A 48 1.55 -2.07 3.38
C CYS A 48 0.21 -1.87 4.09
N THR A 49 -0.87 -1.70 3.34
CA THR A 49 -2.23 -1.70 3.89
C THR A 49 -2.79 -3.12 3.98
N ALA A 50 -3.89 -3.27 4.70
CA ALA A 50 -4.66 -4.53 4.73
C ALA A 50 -5.20 -4.93 3.34
N PHE A 51 -5.22 -4.02 2.38
CA PHE A 51 -5.68 -4.26 1.01
C PHE A 51 -4.53 -4.47 0.00
N GLY A 52 -3.29 -4.56 0.48
CA GLY A 52 -2.12 -4.79 -0.36
C GLY A 52 -1.53 -3.53 -1.01
N ASP A 53 -2.05 -2.35 -0.70
CA ASP A 53 -1.47 -1.10 -1.19
C ASP A 53 -0.16 -0.79 -0.47
N LEU A 54 0.80 -0.16 -1.15
CA LEU A 54 2.16 0.02 -0.66
C LEU A 54 2.52 1.48 -0.43
N PHE A 55 3.35 1.71 0.57
CA PHE A 55 4.08 2.96 0.75
C PHE A 55 5.57 2.72 0.58
N ALA A 56 6.20 3.52 -0.26
CA ALA A 56 7.65 3.48 -0.42
C ALA A 56 8.27 4.88 -0.29
N TYR A 57 9.41 4.93 0.39
CA TYR A 57 10.25 6.11 0.41
C TYR A 57 11.13 6.13 -0.83
N VAL A 58 11.06 7.22 -1.57
CA VAL A 58 11.84 7.42 -2.80
C VAL A 58 12.97 8.40 -2.52
N LYS A 59 14.19 7.92 -2.69
CA LYS A 59 15.36 8.79 -2.74
C LYS A 59 15.53 9.27 -4.17
N ASN A 60 15.51 10.58 -4.35
CA ASN A 60 15.74 11.22 -5.64
C ASN A 60 16.95 12.13 -5.54
N PRO A 61 18.10 11.77 -6.13
CA PRO A 61 19.33 12.58 -6.04
C PRO A 61 19.26 13.93 -6.77
N ARG A 62 18.31 14.08 -7.70
CA ARG A 62 18.15 15.30 -8.51
C ARG A 62 17.11 16.26 -7.95
N LEU A 63 16.17 15.74 -7.17
CA LEU A 63 15.06 16.48 -6.59
C LEU A 63 14.96 16.18 -5.09
N ASN A 64 13.88 16.65 -4.47
CA ASN A 64 13.60 16.29 -3.09
C ASN A 64 13.14 14.82 -3.01
N ASN A 65 13.53 14.14 -1.94
CA ASN A 65 12.98 12.84 -1.61
C ASN A 65 11.46 12.96 -1.37
N TYR A 66 10.73 11.90 -1.61
CA TYR A 66 9.29 11.86 -1.40
C TYR A 66 8.83 10.45 -0.96
N VAL A 67 7.58 10.33 -0.59
CA VAL A 67 6.93 9.04 -0.38
C VAL A 67 5.93 8.83 -1.49
N VAL A 68 5.92 7.65 -2.07
CA VAL A 68 4.85 7.23 -2.98
C VAL A 68 3.89 6.30 -2.25
N TYR A 69 2.59 6.55 -2.39
CA TYR A 69 1.53 5.62 -2.05
C TYR A 69 1.05 4.98 -3.36
N LEU A 70 1.11 3.67 -3.42
CA LEU A 70 0.69 2.86 -4.55
C LEU A 70 -0.64 2.19 -4.20
N ASN A 71 -1.71 2.60 -4.86
CA ASN A 71 -3.01 1.94 -4.77
C ASN A 71 -3.06 0.79 -5.77
N VAL A 72 -2.62 -0.37 -5.33
CA VAL A 72 -2.42 -1.55 -6.17
C VAL A 72 -3.72 -2.04 -6.80
N ARG A 73 -4.83 -1.95 -6.08
CA ARG A 73 -6.14 -2.40 -6.54
C ARG A 73 -6.63 -1.65 -7.78
N TYR A 74 -6.28 -0.37 -7.86
CA TYR A 74 -6.74 0.55 -8.92
C TYR A 74 -5.63 0.91 -9.93
N GLY A 75 -4.39 0.48 -9.69
CA GLY A 75 -3.26 0.80 -10.55
C GLY A 75 -2.92 2.30 -10.57
N THR A 76 -3.06 2.97 -9.43
CA THR A 76 -2.80 4.40 -9.33
C THR A 76 -1.79 4.71 -8.22
N TYR A 77 -1.15 5.87 -8.29
CA TYR A 77 -0.24 6.31 -7.24
C TYR A 77 -0.38 7.79 -6.90
N LEU A 78 0.08 8.13 -5.70
CA LEU A 78 0.13 9.50 -5.18
C LEU A 78 1.52 9.80 -4.64
N ILE A 79 1.99 11.02 -4.91
CA ILE A 79 3.24 11.53 -4.36
C ILE A 79 2.94 12.31 -3.09
N LEU A 80 3.54 11.87 -1.99
CA LEU A 80 3.43 12.46 -0.67
C LEU A 80 4.76 13.12 -0.28
N PRO A 81 4.75 14.16 0.58
CA PRO A 81 6.00 14.73 1.11
C PRO A 81 6.86 13.68 1.81
N ALA A 82 8.19 13.77 1.67
CA ALA A 82 9.14 12.84 2.32
C ALA A 82 9.17 12.89 3.85
N ASN A 83 8.38 13.72 4.47
CA ASN A 83 8.31 13.86 5.91
C ASN A 83 7.45 12.75 6.53
N LEU A 84 8.09 11.67 6.99
CA LEU A 84 7.42 10.54 7.62
C LEU A 84 6.59 10.95 8.84
N ARG A 85 7.07 11.91 9.65
CA ARG A 85 6.27 12.44 10.76
C ARG A 85 4.96 13.07 10.29
N ALA A 86 4.98 13.79 9.16
CA ALA A 86 3.76 14.35 8.60
C ALA A 86 2.82 13.25 8.09
N ILE A 87 3.36 12.19 7.51
CA ILE A 87 2.57 11.03 7.08
C ILE A 87 1.90 10.39 8.28
N PHE A 88 2.66 9.99 9.30
CA PHE A 88 2.10 9.32 10.48
C PHE A 88 1.17 10.21 11.32
N ASN A 89 1.50 11.50 11.48
CA ASN A 89 0.74 12.40 12.36
C ASN A 89 -0.40 13.16 11.66
N LYS A 90 -0.44 13.19 10.33
CA LYS A 90 -1.46 13.93 9.58
C LYS A 90 -2.24 13.05 8.62
N VAL A 91 -1.56 12.26 7.80
CA VAL A 91 -2.23 11.40 6.81
C VAL A 91 -2.89 10.21 7.50
N MET A 92 -2.13 9.50 8.32
CA MET A 92 -2.59 8.27 8.99
C MET A 92 -3.58 8.48 10.15
N VAL A 93 -3.87 9.73 10.51
CA VAL A 93 -4.86 10.08 11.54
C VAL A 93 -6.01 10.94 11.00
N ASN A 94 -5.95 11.31 9.72
CA ASN A 94 -6.99 12.11 9.10
C ASN A 94 -8.11 11.20 8.58
N GLU A 95 -9.30 11.36 9.14
CA GLU A 95 -10.45 10.51 8.83
C GLU A 95 -10.83 10.54 7.34
N SER A 96 -10.71 11.68 6.67
CA SER A 96 -11.00 11.80 5.24
C SER A 96 -10.02 10.99 4.39
N PHE A 97 -8.74 11.00 4.74
CA PHE A 97 -7.75 10.16 4.06
C PHE A 97 -7.97 8.67 4.33
N LEU A 98 -8.25 8.32 5.59
CA LEU A 98 -8.51 6.94 5.97
C LEU A 98 -9.74 6.37 5.25
N LYS A 99 -10.80 7.16 5.13
CA LYS A 99 -12.01 6.73 4.40
C LYS A 99 -11.80 6.66 2.90
N GLY A 100 -11.18 7.70 2.32
CA GLY A 100 -11.06 7.81 0.87
C GLY A 100 -9.98 6.90 0.26
N TRP A 101 -8.86 6.69 0.97
CA TRP A 101 -7.72 5.93 0.41
C TRP A 101 -7.61 4.51 0.93
N PHE A 102 -7.99 4.29 2.18
CA PHE A 102 -7.75 3.03 2.86
C PHE A 102 -9.03 2.25 3.15
N ASP A 103 -10.16 2.71 2.58
CA ASP A 103 -11.45 2.03 2.70
C ASP A 103 -11.87 1.76 4.15
N LEU A 104 -11.57 2.72 5.03
CA LEU A 104 -11.79 2.58 6.46
C LEU A 104 -13.26 2.30 6.82
N GLU A 105 -14.20 2.75 6.00
CA GLU A 105 -15.63 2.52 6.25
C GLU A 105 -16.02 1.05 6.07
N ASN A 106 -15.46 0.40 5.05
CA ASN A 106 -15.75 -1.01 4.76
C ASN A 106 -14.83 -1.97 5.53
N TYR A 107 -13.64 -1.50 5.94
CA TYR A 107 -12.65 -2.35 6.60
C TYR A 107 -13.20 -3.16 7.79
N PRO A 108 -13.94 -2.57 8.77
CA PRO A 108 -14.49 -3.32 9.88
C PRO A 108 -15.49 -4.39 9.46
N VAL A 109 -16.31 -4.11 8.45
CA VAL A 109 -17.31 -5.06 7.92
C VAL A 109 -16.63 -6.23 7.22
N ILE A 110 -15.58 -5.94 6.42
CA ILE A 110 -14.78 -6.96 5.74
C ILE A 110 -14.07 -7.82 6.78
N GLN A 111 -13.47 -7.21 7.79
CA GLN A 111 -12.75 -7.90 8.86
C GLN A 111 -13.69 -8.78 9.70
N GLU A 112 -14.89 -8.32 10.01
CA GLU A 112 -15.91 -9.12 10.73
C GLU A 112 -16.30 -10.36 9.92
N LYS A 113 -16.46 -10.22 8.60
CA LYS A 113 -16.91 -11.31 7.71
C LYS A 113 -15.80 -12.31 7.39
N LEU A 114 -14.58 -11.84 7.13
CA LEU A 114 -13.49 -12.66 6.60
C LEU A 114 -12.40 -12.99 7.63
N GLY A 115 -12.38 -12.30 8.77
CA GLY A 115 -11.28 -12.35 9.72
C GLY A 115 -10.21 -11.31 9.42
N THR A 116 -9.13 -11.33 10.21
CA THR A 116 -7.98 -10.44 10.03
C THR A 116 -6.89 -11.15 9.23
N PRO A 117 -6.40 -10.56 8.13
CA PRO A 117 -5.29 -11.12 7.39
C PRO A 117 -4.03 -11.24 8.26
N ASP A 118 -3.29 -12.33 8.12
CA ASP A 118 -1.98 -12.50 8.72
C ASP A 118 -0.97 -11.47 8.17
N TYR A 119 0.23 -11.43 8.74
CA TYR A 119 1.25 -10.43 8.37
C TYR A 119 1.59 -10.45 6.89
N ASP A 120 1.66 -11.62 6.26
CA ASP A 120 1.96 -11.82 4.84
C ASP A 120 0.72 -11.90 3.93
N GLU A 121 -0.46 -11.60 4.48
CA GLU A 121 -1.74 -11.65 3.79
C GLU A 121 -2.39 -10.27 3.65
N CYS A 122 -3.31 -10.14 2.71
CA CYS A 122 -4.16 -8.96 2.55
C CYS A 122 -5.57 -9.35 2.07
N PHE A 123 -6.48 -8.40 2.11
CA PHE A 123 -7.76 -8.49 1.42
C PHE A 123 -7.54 -8.21 -0.07
N GLY A 124 -7.76 -9.19 -0.91
CA GLY A 124 -7.64 -9.07 -2.36
C GLY A 124 -8.95 -9.40 -3.07
N TYR A 125 -9.16 -8.83 -4.22
CA TYR A 125 -10.30 -9.15 -5.09
C TYR A 125 -10.06 -10.48 -5.82
N SER A 126 -11.02 -11.42 -5.71
CA SER A 126 -10.97 -12.72 -6.40
C SER A 126 -11.00 -12.56 -7.91
N LEU A 127 -11.85 -11.66 -8.41
CA LEU A 127 -11.80 -11.12 -9.76
C LEU A 127 -11.29 -9.69 -9.65
N LEU A 128 -10.13 -9.42 -10.22
CA LEU A 128 -9.49 -8.11 -10.15
C LEU A 128 -10.39 -7.01 -10.73
N LEU A 129 -10.36 -5.82 -10.14
CA LEU A 129 -11.14 -4.67 -10.61
C LEU A 129 -10.81 -4.33 -12.07
N ALA A 130 -9.53 -4.42 -12.46
CA ALA A 130 -9.06 -4.20 -13.82
C ALA A 130 -9.64 -5.20 -14.84
N LEU A 131 -10.12 -6.35 -14.38
CA LEU A 131 -10.79 -7.36 -15.22
C LEU A 131 -12.31 -7.31 -15.11
N GLY A 132 -12.87 -6.25 -14.54
CA GLY A 132 -14.30 -6.07 -14.35
C GLY A 132 -14.88 -6.68 -13.09
N GLY A 133 -14.03 -7.00 -12.11
CA GLY A 133 -14.48 -7.40 -10.76
C GLY A 133 -15.25 -6.29 -10.07
N SER A 134 -16.21 -6.64 -9.20
CA SER A 134 -16.92 -5.69 -8.37
C SER A 134 -16.15 -5.37 -7.08
N GLU A 135 -16.45 -4.21 -6.48
CA GLU A 135 -15.94 -3.83 -5.17
C GLU A 135 -16.72 -4.46 -4.01
N ASP A 136 -17.69 -5.31 -4.31
CA ASP A 136 -18.51 -5.98 -3.31
C ASP A 136 -17.68 -6.91 -2.43
N ILE A 137 -18.07 -7.01 -1.17
CA ILE A 137 -17.39 -7.86 -0.19
C ILE A 137 -17.37 -9.35 -0.59
N GLU A 138 -18.33 -9.78 -1.40
CA GLU A 138 -18.40 -11.14 -1.97
C GLU A 138 -17.24 -11.44 -2.91
N ASN A 139 -16.66 -10.41 -3.53
CA ASN A 139 -15.48 -10.51 -4.40
C ASN A 139 -14.17 -10.45 -3.61
N ILE A 140 -14.19 -10.19 -2.30
CA ILE A 140 -13.00 -10.03 -1.47
C ILE A 140 -12.67 -11.36 -0.77
N LYS A 141 -11.38 -11.70 -0.73
CA LYS A 141 -10.83 -12.84 0.02
C LYS A 141 -9.52 -12.46 0.70
N ILE A 142 -9.14 -13.22 1.72
CA ILE A 142 -7.78 -13.19 2.26
C ILE A 142 -6.87 -13.94 1.30
N VAL A 143 -5.81 -13.27 0.84
CA VAL A 143 -4.82 -13.78 -0.11
C VAL A 143 -3.40 -13.41 0.33
N LYS A 144 -2.39 -14.08 -0.21
CA LYS A 144 -0.99 -13.70 0.04
C LYS A 144 -0.66 -12.39 -0.66
N THR A 145 -0.12 -11.42 0.10
CA THR A 145 0.07 -10.04 -0.35
C THR A 145 0.98 -9.93 -1.57
N ILE A 146 2.17 -10.50 -1.53
CA ILE A 146 3.15 -10.36 -2.61
C ILE A 146 2.64 -10.99 -3.93
N PRO A 147 2.15 -12.24 -3.96
CA PRO A 147 1.55 -12.79 -5.17
C PRO A 147 0.34 -12.00 -5.69
N TYR A 148 -0.47 -11.43 -4.80
CA TYR A 148 -1.61 -10.61 -5.20
C TYR A 148 -1.17 -9.32 -5.88
N ILE A 149 -0.20 -8.59 -5.32
CA ILE A 149 0.37 -7.39 -5.93
C ILE A 149 0.96 -7.72 -7.31
N ASP A 150 1.71 -8.82 -7.41
CA ASP A 150 2.33 -9.25 -8.66
C ASP A 150 1.29 -9.53 -9.75
N ILE A 151 0.20 -10.22 -9.43
CA ILE A 151 -0.90 -10.45 -10.37
C ILE A 151 -1.58 -9.13 -10.77
N CYS A 152 -1.83 -8.22 -9.83
CA CYS A 152 -2.40 -6.91 -10.12
C CYS A 152 -1.51 -6.12 -11.09
N THR A 153 -0.21 -6.04 -10.82
CA THR A 153 0.73 -5.30 -11.67
C THR A 153 0.86 -5.90 -13.07
N GLN A 154 0.90 -7.22 -13.19
CA GLN A 154 0.91 -7.89 -14.49
C GLN A 154 -0.37 -7.65 -15.30
N THR A 155 -1.51 -7.48 -14.62
CA THR A 155 -2.81 -7.26 -15.24
C THR A 155 -3.01 -5.80 -15.65
N ILE A 156 -2.62 -4.87 -14.79
CA ILE A 156 -2.85 -3.43 -14.97
C ILE A 156 -1.74 -2.80 -15.82
N GLY A 157 -0.51 -3.26 -15.66
CA GLY A 157 0.66 -2.63 -16.24
C GLY A 157 1.20 -1.48 -15.38
N GLU A 158 1.73 -0.44 -16.01
CA GLU A 158 2.27 0.74 -15.34
C GLU A 158 1.16 1.54 -14.64
N PHE A 159 1.43 1.93 -13.40
CA PHE A 159 0.46 2.68 -12.60
C PHE A 159 0.45 4.16 -13.00
N GLU A 160 -0.71 4.76 -12.96
CA GLU A 160 -0.95 6.15 -13.35
C GLU A 160 -1.06 7.07 -12.12
N VAL A 161 -0.73 8.35 -12.31
CA VAL A 161 -0.95 9.36 -11.25
C VAL A 161 -2.44 9.47 -10.98
N ALA A 162 -2.83 9.39 -9.70
CA ALA A 162 -4.23 9.59 -9.33
C ALA A 162 -4.66 11.04 -9.58
N ASP A 163 -5.75 11.25 -10.32
CA ASP A 163 -6.22 12.57 -10.74
C ASP A 163 -6.73 13.45 -9.60
N LYS A 164 -7.19 12.87 -8.49
CA LYS A 164 -7.72 13.59 -7.30
C LYS A 164 -7.66 12.73 -6.03
N TRP A 165 -7.60 13.44 -4.94
CA TRP A 165 -7.70 13.01 -3.55
C TRP A 165 -9.15 12.72 -3.14
#